data_facae3e3a3ff6f3fd549bb5728620471
#
_entry.id   facae3e3a3ff6f3fd549bb5728620471
#
_cell.length_a   1.000
_cell.length_b   1.000
_cell.length_c   1.000
_cell.angle_alpha   90.00
_cell.angle_beta   90.00
_cell.angle_gamma   90.00
#
_symmetry.space_group_name_H-M   'P 1'
#
loop_
_entity.id
_entity.type
_entity.pdbx_description
1 polymer ?
#
loop_
_entity_poly.entity_id
_entity_poly.type
_entity_poly.pdbx_seq_one_letter_code
_entity_poly.pdbx_strand_id
1 'polypeptide(L)'
;MVEEKLMYGARRLVTQCTAVQPNENGLVVLDTKTDPVIADALAQALREVGATATVIRTDSAKTDSGEAAPAVAAAMLSSDVIFTAVQVSLTHTEATKAACAAGARVAALTQWVPEMLVGGGIEAD
;
A
#
# COMPACT_ATOMS: atom_id res chain seq x y z
N MET A 1 14.46 7.88 -9.55
CA MET A 1 13.21 8.65 -9.70
C MET A 1 12.19 7.81 -10.46
N VAL A 2 10.94 7.84 -10.02
CA VAL A 2 9.88 7.07 -10.65
C VAL A 2 9.41 7.78 -11.93
N GLU A 3 9.17 7.01 -12.99
CA GLU A 3 8.66 7.57 -14.23
C GLU A 3 7.31 8.25 -14.03
N GLU A 4 7.10 9.37 -14.72
CA GLU A 4 5.88 10.19 -14.55
C GLU A 4 4.61 9.39 -14.86
N LYS A 5 4.66 8.50 -15.86
CA LYS A 5 3.49 7.69 -16.22
C LYS A 5 3.06 6.74 -15.09
N LEU A 6 4.03 6.29 -14.26
CA LEU A 6 3.70 5.45 -13.11
C LEU A 6 3.14 6.28 -11.96
N MET A 7 3.52 7.55 -11.88
CA MET A 7 3.00 8.43 -10.84
C MET A 7 1.52 8.74 -11.01
N TYR A 8 0.99 8.65 -12.22
CA TYR A 8 -0.42 8.90 -12.47
C TYR A 8 -1.31 8.03 -11.57
N GLY A 9 -1.10 6.72 -11.61
CA GLY A 9 -1.90 5.79 -10.79
C GLY A 9 -1.61 5.93 -9.30
N ALA A 10 -0.35 6.13 -8.94
CA ALA A 10 0.02 6.28 -7.54
C ALA A 10 -0.65 7.53 -6.94
N ARG A 11 -0.65 8.65 -7.67
CA ARG A 11 -1.31 9.88 -7.22
C ARG A 11 -2.81 9.68 -7.06
N ARG A 12 -3.45 8.96 -7.98
CA ARG A 12 -4.89 8.68 -7.89
C ARG A 12 -5.20 7.81 -6.67
N LEU A 13 -4.39 6.80 -6.41
CA LEU A 13 -4.58 5.96 -5.22
C LEU A 13 -4.48 6.77 -3.94
N VAL A 14 -3.51 7.66 -3.87
CA VAL A 14 -3.27 8.47 -2.67
C VAL A 14 -4.31 9.56 -2.50
N THR A 15 -4.68 10.26 -3.58
CA THR A 15 -5.56 11.43 -3.46
C THR A 15 -7.03 11.10 -3.59
N GLN A 16 -7.41 10.25 -4.55
CA GLN A 16 -8.81 9.99 -4.84
C GLN A 16 -9.35 8.74 -4.17
N CYS A 17 -8.57 7.67 -4.16
CA CYS A 17 -9.07 6.41 -3.61
C CYS A 17 -8.99 6.35 -2.09
N THR A 18 -7.96 6.93 -1.49
CA THR A 18 -7.75 6.88 -0.05
C THR A 18 -7.77 8.24 0.64
N ALA A 19 -7.82 9.32 -0.13
CA ALA A 19 -7.94 10.69 0.38
C ALA A 19 -6.94 11.02 1.49
N VAL A 20 -5.66 10.72 1.25
CA VAL A 20 -4.61 10.94 2.25
C VAL A 20 -4.46 12.43 2.52
N GLN A 21 -4.37 12.78 3.79
CA GLN A 21 -4.22 14.16 4.24
C GLN A 21 -2.78 14.43 4.68
N PRO A 22 -2.36 15.73 4.66
CA PRO A 22 -1.04 16.09 5.19
C PRO A 22 -0.89 15.62 6.64
N ASN A 23 0.31 15.21 6.99
CA ASN A 23 0.69 14.75 8.32
C ASN A 23 0.15 13.37 8.71
N GLU A 24 -0.59 12.70 7.83
CA GLU A 24 -0.98 11.33 8.09
C GLU A 24 0.21 10.38 7.91
N ASN A 25 0.14 9.23 8.58
CA ASN A 25 1.15 8.19 8.46
C ASN A 25 0.71 7.18 7.40
N GLY A 26 1.39 7.19 6.25
CA GLY A 26 1.12 6.26 5.16
C GLY A 26 2.12 5.11 5.21
N LEU A 27 1.61 3.89 5.11
CA LEU A 27 2.42 2.68 5.10
C LEU A 27 2.24 1.94 3.79
N VAL A 28 3.34 1.58 3.16
CA VAL A 28 3.32 0.68 2.01
C VAL A 28 4.00 -0.62 2.40
N VAL A 29 3.26 -1.71 2.33
CA VAL A 29 3.79 -3.05 2.59
C VAL A 29 3.95 -3.75 1.25
N LEU A 30 5.15 -4.23 0.96
CA LEU A 30 5.38 -5.05 -0.22
C LEU A 30 6.10 -6.32 0.18
N ASP A 31 5.94 -7.37 -0.62
CA ASP A 31 6.66 -8.60 -0.39
C ASP A 31 7.82 -8.72 -1.39
N THR A 32 8.59 -9.81 -1.25
CA THR A 32 9.77 -10.01 -2.08
C THR A 32 9.45 -10.35 -3.54
N LYS A 33 8.17 -10.62 -3.85
CA LYS A 33 7.72 -10.97 -5.20
C LYS A 33 7.08 -9.81 -5.94
N THR A 34 6.85 -8.68 -5.27
CA THR A 34 6.24 -7.49 -5.87
C THR A 34 7.32 -6.56 -6.39
N ASP A 35 7.09 -5.97 -7.57
CA ASP A 35 8.05 -5.01 -8.13
C ASP A 35 8.15 -3.79 -7.21
N PRO A 36 9.36 -3.46 -6.72
CA PRO A 36 9.53 -2.35 -5.78
C PRO A 36 9.10 -0.98 -6.33
N VAL A 37 9.04 -0.80 -7.63
CA VAL A 37 8.66 0.50 -8.20
C VAL A 37 7.25 0.91 -7.79
N ILE A 38 6.37 -0.06 -7.52
CA ILE A 38 5.02 0.23 -7.03
C ILE A 38 5.10 0.95 -5.69
N ALA A 39 5.92 0.43 -4.78
CA ALA A 39 6.11 1.05 -3.47
C ALA A 39 6.80 2.41 -3.59
N ASP A 40 7.78 2.53 -4.48
CA ASP A 40 8.47 3.78 -4.70
C ASP A 40 7.52 4.87 -5.20
N ALA A 41 6.64 4.52 -6.13
CA ALA A 41 5.66 5.46 -6.67
C ALA A 41 4.66 5.90 -5.59
N LEU A 42 4.18 4.96 -4.79
CA LEU A 42 3.24 5.28 -3.70
C LEU A 42 3.91 6.15 -2.64
N ALA A 43 5.15 5.83 -2.27
CA ALA A 43 5.88 6.63 -1.28
C ALA A 43 6.09 8.06 -1.77
N GLN A 44 6.44 8.23 -3.05
CA GLN A 44 6.60 9.56 -3.62
C GLN A 44 5.27 10.33 -3.60
N ALA A 45 4.17 9.68 -3.99
CA ALA A 45 2.86 10.31 -3.98
C ALA A 45 2.43 10.72 -2.56
N LEU A 46 2.72 9.89 -1.57
CA LEU A 46 2.45 10.22 -0.17
C LEU A 46 3.22 11.47 0.27
N ARG A 47 4.50 11.56 -0.09
CA ARG A 47 5.31 12.72 0.26
C ARG A 47 4.79 13.99 -0.42
N GLU A 48 4.29 13.87 -1.64
CA GLU A 48 3.75 15.01 -2.38
C GLU A 48 2.56 15.65 -1.69
N VAL A 49 1.75 14.89 -0.98
CA VAL A 49 0.60 15.44 -0.24
C VAL A 49 0.96 15.84 1.20
N GLY A 50 2.21 15.69 1.58
CA GLY A 50 2.67 16.06 2.92
C GLY A 50 2.52 14.99 3.96
N ALA A 51 2.23 13.76 3.56
CA ALA A 51 2.13 12.62 4.47
C ALA A 51 3.51 12.01 4.71
N THR A 52 3.64 11.29 5.82
CA THR A 52 4.83 10.50 6.08
C THR A 52 4.72 9.18 5.33
N ALA A 53 5.74 8.80 4.59
CA ALA A 53 5.76 7.54 3.85
C ALA A 53 6.72 6.55 4.52
N THR A 54 6.18 5.42 4.94
CA THR A 54 6.96 4.31 5.49
C THR A 54 6.78 3.12 4.56
N VAL A 55 7.87 2.49 4.16
CA VAL A 55 7.84 1.33 3.27
C VAL A 55 8.46 0.15 4.00
N ILE A 56 7.74 -0.96 4.04
CA ILE A 56 8.24 -2.20 4.62
C ILE A 56 8.21 -3.28 3.55
N ARG A 57 9.35 -3.93 3.33
CA ARG A 57 9.43 -5.09 2.48
C ARG A 57 9.53 -6.33 3.37
N THR A 58 8.59 -7.25 3.21
CA THR A 58 8.52 -8.45 4.03
C THR A 58 8.57 -9.69 3.15
N ASP A 59 8.85 -10.83 3.75
CA ASP A 59 8.77 -12.10 3.01
C ASP A 59 7.34 -12.39 2.65
N SER A 60 7.15 -13.00 1.47
CA SER A 60 5.81 -13.39 1.04
C SER A 60 5.19 -14.39 2.01
N ALA A 61 3.91 -14.21 2.31
CA ALA A 61 3.16 -15.22 3.05
C ALA A 61 3.08 -16.49 2.21
N LYS A 62 2.97 -17.63 2.87
CA LYS A 62 2.94 -18.92 2.16
C LYS A 62 1.58 -19.20 1.55
N THR A 63 0.53 -18.66 2.15
CA THR A 63 -0.85 -18.83 1.69
C THR A 63 -1.63 -17.55 1.92
N ASP A 64 -2.76 -17.41 1.23
CA ASP A 64 -3.64 -16.25 1.39
C ASP A 64 -4.22 -16.12 2.81
N SER A 65 -4.17 -17.18 3.59
CA SER A 65 -4.64 -17.15 4.97
C SER A 65 -3.50 -16.94 5.98
N GLY A 66 -2.27 -16.79 5.50
CA GLY A 66 -1.12 -16.56 6.37
C GLY A 66 -1.18 -15.18 7.00
N GLU A 67 -0.82 -15.12 8.29
CA GLU A 67 -0.81 -13.85 9.00
C GLU A 67 0.39 -12.98 8.60
N ALA A 68 0.23 -11.67 8.79
CA ALA A 68 1.32 -10.74 8.59
C ALA A 68 2.41 -10.99 9.63
N ALA A 69 3.67 -10.75 9.25
CA ALA A 69 4.77 -10.80 10.20
C ALA A 69 4.51 -9.83 11.35
N PRO A 70 4.94 -10.13 12.57
CA PRO A 70 4.66 -9.25 13.72
C PRO A 70 5.09 -7.81 13.53
N ALA A 71 6.22 -7.57 12.88
CA ALA A 71 6.69 -6.21 12.61
C ALA A 71 5.75 -5.48 11.67
N VAL A 72 5.20 -6.17 10.67
CA VAL A 72 4.24 -5.60 9.74
C VAL A 72 2.93 -5.29 10.45
N ALA A 73 2.45 -6.22 11.28
CA ALA A 73 1.22 -6.03 12.04
C ALA A 73 1.31 -4.80 12.95
N ALA A 74 2.45 -4.63 13.63
CA ALA A 74 2.66 -3.48 14.50
C ALA A 74 2.67 -2.16 13.71
N ALA A 75 3.32 -2.15 12.55
CA ALA A 75 3.36 -0.96 11.70
C ALA A 75 1.97 -0.61 11.17
N MET A 76 1.18 -1.61 10.81
CA MET A 76 -0.19 -1.40 10.34
C MET A 76 -1.05 -0.73 11.40
N LEU A 77 -0.88 -1.15 12.65
CA LEU A 77 -1.68 -0.60 13.76
C LEU A 77 -1.39 0.87 14.03
N SER A 78 -0.20 1.34 13.73
CA SER A 78 0.19 2.72 13.96
C SER A 78 0.06 3.62 12.72
N SER A 79 -0.52 3.10 11.64
CA SER A 79 -0.66 3.84 10.38
C SER A 79 -2.09 4.33 10.17
N ASP A 80 -2.22 5.45 9.45
CA ASP A 80 -3.54 6.01 9.10
C ASP A 80 -4.07 5.45 7.78
N VAL A 81 -3.17 5.18 6.84
CA VAL A 81 -3.52 4.61 5.55
C VAL A 81 -2.46 3.58 5.17
N ILE A 82 -2.91 2.44 4.63
CA ILE A 82 -2.04 1.30 4.35
C ILE A 82 -2.30 0.80 2.94
N PHE A 83 -1.21 0.63 2.18
CA PHE A 83 -1.26 0.03 0.84
C PHE A 83 -0.54 -1.32 0.92
N THR A 84 -1.28 -2.41 0.70
CA THR A 84 -0.69 -3.76 0.76
C THR A 84 -0.42 -4.26 -0.65
N ALA A 85 0.78 -3.98 -1.16
CA ALA A 85 1.23 -4.38 -2.50
C ALA A 85 1.96 -5.71 -2.42
N VAL A 86 1.21 -6.79 -2.20
CA VAL A 86 1.76 -8.12 -1.95
C VAL A 86 1.19 -9.14 -2.92
N GLN A 87 1.94 -10.21 -3.19
CA GLN A 87 1.48 -11.28 -4.08
C GLN A 87 0.49 -12.20 -3.37
N VAL A 88 0.68 -12.41 -2.07
CA VAL A 88 -0.24 -13.22 -1.26
C VAL A 88 -1.01 -12.28 -0.34
N SER A 89 -2.33 -12.25 -0.48
CA SER A 89 -3.19 -11.27 0.15
C SER A 89 -3.09 -11.24 1.68
N LEU A 90 -3.08 -10.04 2.23
CA LEU A 90 -3.17 -9.82 3.68
C LEU A 90 -4.56 -9.32 4.09
N THR A 91 -5.50 -9.25 3.15
CA THR A 91 -6.81 -8.62 3.36
C THR A 91 -7.59 -9.25 4.53
N HIS A 92 -7.51 -10.56 4.67
CA HIS A 92 -8.29 -11.29 5.68
C HIS A 92 -7.48 -11.63 6.94
N THR A 93 -6.30 -11.03 7.11
CA THR A 93 -5.49 -11.27 8.31
C THR A 93 -6.02 -10.51 9.51
N GLU A 94 -5.69 -11.00 10.70
CA GLU A 94 -6.03 -10.29 11.93
C GLU A 94 -5.36 -8.92 11.99
N ALA A 95 -4.15 -8.79 11.43
CA ALA A 95 -3.44 -7.53 11.37
C ALA A 95 -4.25 -6.48 10.62
N THR A 96 -4.81 -6.84 9.46
CA THR A 96 -5.63 -5.93 8.66
C THR A 96 -6.92 -5.57 9.40
N LYS A 97 -7.58 -6.55 10.00
CA LYS A 97 -8.80 -6.30 10.78
C LYS A 97 -8.54 -5.35 11.94
N ALA A 98 -7.45 -5.56 12.66
CA ALA A 98 -7.10 -4.72 13.81
C ALA A 98 -6.78 -3.28 13.36
N ALA A 99 -6.06 -3.13 12.26
CA ALA A 99 -5.74 -1.80 11.71
C ALA A 99 -7.01 -1.06 11.30
N CYS A 100 -7.94 -1.73 10.63
CA CYS A 100 -9.21 -1.14 10.22
C CYS A 100 -10.05 -0.75 11.45
N ALA A 101 -10.07 -1.60 12.47
CA ALA A 101 -10.80 -1.30 13.70
C ALA A 101 -10.21 -0.08 14.42
N ALA A 102 -8.91 0.16 14.26
CA ALA A 102 -8.24 1.33 14.81
C ALA A 102 -8.43 2.59 13.96
N GLY A 103 -9.11 2.49 12.83
CA GLY A 103 -9.43 3.63 11.98
C GLY A 103 -8.60 3.76 10.71
N ALA A 104 -7.70 2.84 10.43
CA ALA A 104 -6.88 2.90 9.22
C ALA A 104 -7.70 2.58 7.98
N ARG A 105 -7.34 3.24 6.88
CA ARG A 105 -7.88 2.90 5.55
C ARG A 105 -6.88 1.97 4.87
N VAL A 106 -7.36 0.87 4.29
CA VAL A 106 -6.48 -0.13 3.66
C VAL A 106 -6.86 -0.28 2.18
N ALA A 107 -5.88 -0.08 1.31
CA ALA A 107 -6.03 -0.34 -0.11
C ALA A 107 -5.22 -1.59 -0.45
N ALA A 108 -5.90 -2.64 -0.87
CA ALA A 108 -5.27 -3.92 -1.21
C ALA A 108 -4.89 -3.91 -2.68
N LEU A 109 -3.59 -4.00 -2.96
CA LEU A 109 -3.05 -4.02 -4.32
C LEU A 109 -2.43 -5.40 -4.59
N THR A 110 -3.19 -6.45 -4.27
CA THR A 110 -2.71 -7.82 -4.38
C THR A 110 -2.41 -8.18 -5.83
N GLN A 111 -1.20 -8.69 -6.06
CA GLN A 111 -0.72 -9.13 -7.38
C GLN A 111 -0.63 -7.99 -8.41
N TRP A 112 -0.51 -6.75 -7.95
CA TRP A 112 -0.35 -5.63 -8.86
C TRP A 112 1.02 -5.66 -9.54
N VAL A 113 1.03 -5.18 -10.78
CA VAL A 113 2.24 -4.97 -11.57
C VAL A 113 2.31 -3.49 -11.92
N PRO A 114 3.53 -2.97 -12.28
CA PRO A 114 3.67 -1.52 -12.52
C PRO A 114 2.73 -0.96 -13.56
N GLU A 115 2.37 -1.74 -14.57
CA GLU A 115 1.45 -1.30 -15.63
C GLU A 115 0.10 -0.85 -15.09
N MET A 116 -0.33 -1.37 -13.96
CA MET A 116 -1.61 -0.98 -13.36
C MET A 116 -1.61 0.45 -12.85
N LEU A 117 -0.43 1.03 -12.61
CA LEU A 117 -0.33 2.43 -12.20
C LEU A 117 -0.48 3.39 -13.37
N VAL A 118 -0.33 2.92 -14.60
CA VAL A 118 -0.41 3.77 -15.79
C VAL A 118 -1.86 4.08 -16.16
N GLY A 119 -2.79 3.24 -15.78
CA GLY A 119 -4.20 3.43 -16.10
C GLY A 119 -4.95 2.12 -15.92
N GLY A 120 -5.99 1.88 -16.69
CA GLY A 120 -6.72 0.62 -16.69
C GLY A 120 -7.48 0.38 -15.39
N GLY A 121 -6.93 -0.46 -14.52
CA GLY A 121 -7.64 -0.87 -13.31
C GLY A 121 -8.09 0.26 -12.40
N ILE A 122 -7.34 1.36 -12.36
CA ILE A 122 -7.70 2.50 -11.51
C ILE A 122 -8.79 3.33 -12.16
N GLU A 123 -8.72 3.50 -13.46
CA GLU A 123 -9.71 4.30 -14.19
C GLU A 123 -11.03 3.57 -14.38
N ALA A 124 -11.02 2.26 -14.28
CA ALA A 124 -12.24 1.46 -14.47
C ALA A 124 -13.25 1.61 -13.34
N ASP A 125 -12.86 2.21 -12.24
CA ASP A 125 -13.79 2.46 -11.12
C ASP A 125 -14.84 3.54 -11.46
#